data_ec97a50dc8127ca05909197d66b42f24
#
_entry.id   ec97a50dc8127ca05909197d66b42f24
#
_cell.length_a   1.000
_cell.length_b   1.000
_cell.length_c   1.000
_cell.angle_alpha   90.00
_cell.angle_beta   90.00
_cell.angle_gamma   90.00
#
_symmetry.space_group_name_H-M   'P 1'
#
loop_
_entity.id
_entity.type
_entity.pdbx_description
1 polymer ?
#
loop_
_entity_poly.entity_id
_entity_poly.type
_entity_poly.pdbx_seq_one_letter_code
_entity_poly.pdbx_strand_id
1 'polypeptide(L)'
;MNRTKLASGLHRWLLDYRAVMFSACAFVGGLPLSGCIQRSEKTATIYCATDREFAAPILDAFERTDNDMQVVRVFDVEASKTLGLVTRIEQESGNPKCDVFWNNEILHTIRLQKAGLLAPRRWSIPDNWPKEFAASDRSWVGFAARARVLIVNTKKLNAPDQYPARVEELADPKWKGACGYANPVYGTTATHFAVLASHPGALGDLQWEQWQTSIQSNAVMLAGNKQVALAVSSGELTWGLTDTDDALIEKEKGMPVEMIFPDQQEGGFGAVFIPNTVAVIRRSPHPVLAGRLADYLVSEKTESRLTMSSSAHFPLWPGAAEQSRIETLGIRRAKIDYEAAADASVRVAQ
;
A
#
# COMPACT_ATOMS: atom_id res chain seq x y z
N MET A 1 30.90 64.37 5.49
CA MET A 1 31.43 65.44 4.60
C MET A 1 30.74 65.31 3.26
N ASN A 2 30.02 66.37 2.93
CA ASN A 2 29.57 66.87 1.61
C ASN A 2 28.71 65.95 0.73
N ARG A 3 27.41 66.25 0.58
CA ARG A 3 26.77 67.36 -0.20
C ARG A 3 27.14 67.27 -1.68
N THR A 4 26.25 67.28 -2.69
CA THR A 4 25.07 68.12 -3.01
C THR A 4 24.50 67.64 -4.34
N LYS A 5 23.19 67.61 -4.51
CA LYS A 5 22.36 68.53 -5.31
C LYS A 5 22.58 68.45 -6.83
N LEU A 6 21.66 68.50 -7.74
CA LEU A 6 20.39 69.19 -8.07
C LEU A 6 20.04 68.69 -9.48
N ALA A 7 18.92 68.44 -9.88
CA ALA A 7 17.66 69.18 -10.17
C ALA A 7 17.43 69.41 -11.68
N SER A 8 16.19 69.14 -12.06
CA SER A 8 15.29 69.89 -12.93
C SER A 8 15.43 69.83 -14.46
N GLY A 9 14.25 69.70 -15.07
CA GLY A 9 14.00 70.05 -16.46
C GLY A 9 12.63 69.63 -16.98
N LEU A 10 11.58 70.38 -16.64
CA LEU A 10 10.29 70.42 -17.33
C LEU A 10 10.43 70.90 -18.77
N HIS A 11 9.52 70.43 -19.68
CA HIS A 11 8.66 71.23 -20.58
C HIS A 11 7.95 70.23 -21.54
N ARG A 12 6.68 69.95 -21.43
CA ARG A 12 5.51 70.69 -21.86
C ARG A 12 5.56 71.22 -23.30
N TRP A 13 4.82 70.60 -24.20
CA TRP A 13 4.06 71.27 -25.29
C TRP A 13 2.74 70.51 -25.55
N LEU A 14 1.71 71.33 -25.55
CA LEU A 14 0.30 71.08 -25.81
C LEU A 14 -0.04 71.30 -27.31
N LEU A 15 -1.23 70.83 -27.67
CA LEU A 15 -2.19 71.31 -28.67
C LEU A 15 -2.37 70.49 -29.94
N ASP A 16 -3.54 69.89 -29.94
CA ASP A 16 -4.70 69.99 -30.84
C ASP A 16 -4.51 69.66 -32.34
N TYR A 17 -5.35 68.77 -32.84
CA TYR A 17 -6.38 69.12 -33.82
C TYR A 17 -7.45 68.02 -34.00
N ARG A 18 -8.71 68.41 -34.01
CA ARG A 18 -9.92 67.68 -34.34
C ARG A 18 -9.97 67.35 -35.81
N ALA A 19 -10.51 66.19 -36.17
CA ALA A 19 -11.37 66.05 -37.31
C ALA A 19 -12.21 64.77 -37.26
N VAL A 20 -13.48 64.93 -37.36
CA VAL A 20 -14.59 63.99 -37.42
C VAL A 20 -14.59 63.33 -38.81
N MET A 21 -14.75 62.01 -38.88
CA MET A 21 -15.44 61.35 -39.99
C MET A 21 -16.16 60.11 -39.52
N PHE A 22 -17.46 60.12 -39.63
CA PHE A 22 -18.37 58.99 -39.56
C PHE A 22 -18.12 58.05 -40.71
N SER A 23 -17.99 56.76 -40.44
CA SER A 23 -18.28 55.75 -41.41
C SER A 23 -18.86 54.53 -40.73
N ALA A 24 -20.12 54.27 -41.00
CA ALA A 24 -20.89 53.12 -40.58
C ALA A 24 -20.33 51.86 -41.27
N CYS A 25 -19.92 50.87 -40.48
CA CYS A 25 -19.74 49.53 -41.02
C CYS A 25 -20.42 48.52 -40.09
N ALA A 26 -21.17 47.68 -40.74
CA ALA A 26 -22.12 46.69 -40.23
C ALA A 26 -21.56 45.79 -39.15
N PHE A 27 -22.32 45.70 -38.05
CA PHE A 27 -22.18 44.65 -37.04
C PHE A 27 -22.62 43.30 -37.65
N VAL A 28 -21.68 42.51 -38.12
CA VAL A 28 -21.84 41.06 -38.29
C VAL A 28 -21.52 40.44 -36.93
N GLY A 29 -22.57 40.09 -36.19
CA GLY A 29 -22.46 39.35 -34.92
C GLY A 29 -21.86 37.98 -35.14
N GLY A 30 -20.54 37.90 -35.05
CA GLY A 30 -19.84 36.65 -34.82
C GLY A 30 -19.98 36.24 -33.37
N LEU A 31 -20.94 35.35 -33.07
CA LEU A 31 -20.94 34.60 -31.79
C LEU A 31 -19.57 33.86 -31.69
N PRO A 32 -18.77 34.10 -30.63
CA PRO A 32 -17.67 33.20 -30.35
C PRO A 32 -18.30 31.88 -29.93
N LEU A 33 -18.32 30.90 -30.81
CA LEU A 33 -18.37 29.49 -30.45
C LEU A 33 -17.11 29.21 -29.61
N SER A 34 -17.15 29.58 -28.33
CA SER A 34 -16.29 29.02 -27.31
C SER A 34 -16.69 27.54 -27.15
N GLY A 35 -16.38 26.74 -28.16
CA GLY A 35 -16.28 25.32 -27.97
C GLY A 35 -15.21 25.12 -26.93
N CYS A 36 -15.62 24.93 -25.68
CA CYS A 36 -14.79 24.22 -24.71
C CYS A 36 -14.47 22.89 -25.38
N ILE A 37 -13.33 22.82 -26.07
CA ILE A 37 -12.67 21.55 -26.31
C ILE A 37 -12.33 21.08 -24.91
N GLN A 38 -13.26 20.33 -24.31
CA GLN A 38 -13.02 19.55 -23.12
C GLN A 38 -11.93 18.57 -23.55
N ARG A 39 -10.66 18.97 -23.36
CA ARG A 39 -9.54 18.09 -23.51
C ARG A 39 -9.87 16.93 -22.60
N SER A 40 -10.27 15.81 -23.19
CA SER A 40 -10.47 14.56 -22.46
C SER A 40 -9.16 14.34 -21.72
N GLU A 41 -9.16 14.64 -20.43
CA GLU A 41 -7.99 14.40 -19.60
C GLU A 41 -7.82 12.89 -19.57
N LYS A 42 -6.81 12.42 -20.29
CA LYS A 42 -6.46 11.01 -20.42
C LYS A 42 -5.58 10.52 -19.25
N THR A 43 -5.52 11.28 -18.19
CA THR A 43 -4.55 11.07 -17.11
C THR A 43 -5.28 10.80 -15.79
N ALA A 44 -4.93 9.72 -15.11
CA ALA A 44 -5.32 9.47 -13.72
C ALA A 44 -4.07 9.42 -12.83
N THR A 45 -4.21 9.87 -11.59
CA THR A 45 -3.14 9.85 -10.59
C THR A 45 -3.36 8.70 -9.61
N ILE A 46 -2.35 7.82 -9.49
CA ILE A 46 -2.33 6.76 -8.50
C ILE A 46 -1.32 7.07 -7.39
N TYR A 47 -1.76 6.93 -6.15
CA TYR A 47 -0.86 6.84 -4.99
C TYR A 47 -0.66 5.37 -4.67
N CYS A 48 0.60 4.92 -4.68
CA CYS A 48 0.95 3.51 -4.60
C CYS A 48 1.98 3.26 -3.49
N ALA A 49 1.57 2.53 -2.47
CA ALA A 49 2.42 2.11 -1.36
C ALA A 49 3.12 0.76 -1.61
N THR A 50 2.74 0.05 -2.68
CA THR A 50 3.42 -1.17 -3.11
C THR A 50 4.75 -0.81 -3.76
N ASP A 51 5.77 -1.62 -3.52
CA ASP A 51 7.11 -1.39 -4.02
C ASP A 51 7.12 -1.19 -5.54
N ARG A 52 7.85 -0.16 -5.97
CA ARG A 52 7.90 0.26 -7.38
C ARG A 52 8.27 -0.89 -8.32
N GLU A 53 9.18 -1.76 -7.90
CA GLU A 53 9.64 -2.91 -8.71
C GLU A 53 8.50 -3.87 -9.07
N PHE A 54 7.47 -3.99 -8.23
CA PHE A 54 6.29 -4.82 -8.48
C PHE A 54 5.15 -4.04 -9.14
N ALA A 55 4.91 -2.82 -8.69
CA ALA A 55 3.79 -2.02 -9.16
C ALA A 55 4.01 -1.39 -10.54
N ALA A 56 5.23 -0.92 -10.85
CA ALA A 56 5.49 -0.25 -12.12
C ALA A 56 5.21 -1.14 -13.34
N PRO A 57 5.63 -2.42 -13.40
CA PRO A 57 5.30 -3.29 -14.54
C PRO A 57 3.80 -3.53 -14.72
N ILE A 58 3.01 -3.51 -13.65
CA ILE A 58 1.55 -3.63 -13.71
C ILE A 58 0.94 -2.37 -14.35
N LEU A 59 1.38 -1.19 -13.90
CA LEU A 59 0.90 0.09 -14.42
C LEU A 59 1.33 0.30 -15.89
N ASP A 60 2.56 -0.09 -16.24
CA ASP A 60 3.03 -0.07 -17.64
C ASP A 60 2.18 -0.99 -18.55
N ALA A 61 1.79 -2.13 -18.01
CA ALA A 61 0.95 -3.06 -18.74
C ALA A 61 -0.49 -2.55 -18.90
N PHE A 62 -1.00 -1.80 -17.92
CA PHE A 62 -2.27 -1.11 -18.05
C PHE A 62 -2.23 -0.07 -19.19
N GLU A 63 -1.24 0.84 -19.19
CA GLU A 63 -1.08 1.86 -20.22
C GLU A 63 -0.92 1.29 -21.63
N ARG A 64 -0.27 0.12 -21.78
CA ARG A 64 -0.20 -0.60 -23.06
C ARG A 64 -1.53 -1.21 -23.50
N THR A 65 -2.41 -1.52 -22.57
CA THR A 65 -3.72 -2.12 -22.86
C THR A 65 -4.77 -1.05 -23.12
N ASP A 66 -4.60 0.10 -22.47
CA ASP A 66 -5.50 1.25 -22.53
C ASP A 66 -4.73 2.46 -23.10
N ASN A 67 -4.51 2.45 -24.43
CA ASN A 67 -3.73 3.47 -25.15
C ASN A 67 -4.28 4.90 -24.99
N ASP A 68 -5.49 5.04 -24.45
CA ASP A 68 -6.14 6.33 -24.24
C ASP A 68 -5.90 6.89 -22.83
N MET A 69 -5.11 6.19 -21.98
CA MET A 69 -4.91 6.58 -20.61
C MET A 69 -3.44 6.60 -20.22
N GLN A 70 -3.04 7.66 -19.50
CA GLN A 70 -1.75 7.79 -18.82
C GLN A 70 -1.95 7.73 -17.31
N VAL A 71 -0.98 7.16 -16.60
CA VAL A 71 -1.01 7.05 -15.14
C VAL A 71 0.13 7.85 -14.53
N VAL A 72 -0.21 8.95 -13.85
CA VAL A 72 0.74 9.66 -12.99
C VAL A 72 0.91 8.86 -11.70
N ARG A 73 2.13 8.41 -11.45
CA ARG A 73 2.47 7.47 -10.36
C ARG A 73 3.17 8.20 -9.23
N VAL A 74 2.58 8.20 -8.07
CA VAL A 74 3.20 8.69 -6.84
C VAL A 74 3.46 7.50 -5.94
N PHE A 75 4.72 7.09 -5.89
CA PHE A 75 5.16 6.02 -5.00
C PHE A 75 5.53 6.58 -3.64
N ASP A 76 5.33 5.77 -2.62
CA ASP A 76 5.79 6.10 -1.28
C ASP A 76 7.32 6.03 -1.19
N VAL A 77 7.87 6.68 -0.18
CA VAL A 77 9.29 6.59 0.15
C VAL A 77 9.51 5.54 1.25
N GLU A 78 10.60 4.80 1.16
CA GLU A 78 10.92 3.69 2.09
C GLU A 78 10.81 4.08 3.57
N ALA A 79 11.20 5.33 3.89
CA ALA A 79 11.23 5.83 5.27
C ALA A 79 9.85 6.08 5.90
N SER A 80 8.80 6.27 5.10
CA SER A 80 7.45 6.60 5.60
C SER A 80 6.38 5.60 5.24
N LYS A 81 6.70 4.60 4.41
CA LYS A 81 5.81 3.56 3.83
C LYS A 81 4.33 3.75 4.19
N THR A 82 3.43 3.74 3.25
CA THR A 82 1.97 3.87 3.43
C THR A 82 1.52 5.13 4.17
N LEU A 83 2.09 5.44 5.34
CA LEU A 83 1.66 6.55 6.20
C LEU A 83 1.82 7.91 5.51
N GLY A 84 2.88 8.10 4.72
CA GLY A 84 3.11 9.33 3.95
C GLY A 84 1.99 9.59 2.94
N LEU A 85 1.60 8.58 2.16
CA LEU A 85 0.52 8.69 1.18
C LEU A 85 -0.85 8.85 1.85
N VAL A 86 -1.11 8.12 2.93
CA VAL A 86 -2.37 8.22 3.70
C VAL A 86 -2.54 9.64 4.26
N THR A 87 -1.52 10.17 4.93
CA THR A 87 -1.54 11.55 5.45
C THR A 87 -1.77 12.57 4.33
N ARG A 88 -1.15 12.35 3.17
CA ARG A 88 -1.34 13.21 2.01
C ARG A 88 -2.78 13.16 1.48
N ILE A 89 -3.39 11.97 1.39
CA ILE A 89 -4.81 11.82 1.00
C ILE A 89 -5.71 12.57 1.98
N GLU A 90 -5.45 12.47 3.29
CA GLU A 90 -6.20 13.17 4.33
C GLU A 90 -6.08 14.71 4.18
N GLN A 91 -4.87 15.21 3.98
CA GLN A 91 -4.62 16.64 3.78
C GLN A 91 -5.24 17.18 2.50
N GLU A 92 -5.26 16.40 1.44
CA GLU A 92 -5.85 16.74 0.15
C GLU A 92 -7.37 16.52 0.10
N SER A 93 -8.02 16.07 1.19
CA SER A 93 -9.44 15.69 1.22
C SER A 93 -10.40 16.79 0.74
N GLY A 94 -10.04 18.07 0.94
CA GLY A 94 -10.79 19.24 0.43
C GLY A 94 -10.71 19.40 -1.10
N ASN A 95 -9.59 19.05 -1.72
CA ASN A 95 -9.31 19.12 -3.15
C ASN A 95 -8.39 17.97 -3.57
N PRO A 96 -8.91 16.75 -3.72
CA PRO A 96 -8.13 15.55 -3.98
C PRO A 96 -7.27 15.69 -5.23
N LYS A 97 -6.04 15.17 -5.15
CA LYS A 97 -5.11 15.04 -6.28
C LYS A 97 -4.94 13.59 -6.72
N CYS A 98 -5.24 12.68 -5.82
CA CYS A 98 -5.21 11.25 -6.06
C CYS A 98 -6.56 10.78 -6.62
N ASP A 99 -6.52 9.91 -7.62
CA ASP A 99 -7.69 9.23 -8.18
C ASP A 99 -7.85 7.83 -7.59
N VAL A 100 -6.75 7.09 -7.51
CA VAL A 100 -6.72 5.70 -7.04
C VAL A 100 -5.63 5.54 -5.99
N PHE A 101 -5.97 4.91 -4.89
CA PHE A 101 -5.01 4.49 -3.87
C PHE A 101 -4.80 2.97 -3.97
N TRP A 102 -3.55 2.57 -4.23
CA TRP A 102 -3.09 1.19 -4.15
C TRP A 102 -2.21 1.06 -2.91
N ASN A 103 -2.76 0.42 -1.90
CA ASN A 103 -2.06 0.20 -0.65
C ASN A 103 -1.52 -1.25 -0.58
N ASN A 104 -0.40 -1.45 0.09
CA ASN A 104 0.24 -2.75 0.29
C ASN A 104 -0.19 -3.45 1.58
N GLU A 105 -1.14 -2.86 2.31
CA GLU A 105 -1.74 -3.40 3.52
C GLU A 105 -3.19 -2.88 3.67
N ILE A 106 -3.95 -3.35 4.66
CA ILE A 106 -5.39 -3.14 4.73
C ILE A 106 -5.82 -2.06 5.74
N LEU A 107 -5.09 -1.89 6.86
CA LEU A 107 -5.59 -1.08 7.99
C LEU A 107 -5.71 0.40 7.64
N HIS A 108 -4.73 0.96 6.94
CA HIS A 108 -4.81 2.37 6.53
C HIS A 108 -5.89 2.60 5.47
N THR A 109 -6.23 1.60 4.68
CA THR A 109 -7.37 1.69 3.75
C THR A 109 -8.69 1.72 4.53
N ILE A 110 -8.83 0.89 5.57
CA ILE A 110 -9.98 0.94 6.48
C ILE A 110 -10.03 2.29 7.21
N ARG A 111 -8.90 2.84 7.64
CA ARG A 111 -8.83 4.18 8.24
C ARG A 111 -9.38 5.25 7.29
N LEU A 112 -8.98 5.26 6.02
CA LEU A 112 -9.50 6.18 5.01
C LEU A 112 -10.99 5.96 4.74
N GLN A 113 -11.47 4.71 4.76
CA GLN A 113 -12.89 4.36 4.69
C GLN A 113 -13.66 5.00 5.85
N LYS A 114 -13.23 4.77 7.10
CA LYS A 114 -13.85 5.33 8.31
C LYS A 114 -13.87 6.86 8.31
N ALA A 115 -12.84 7.48 7.72
CA ALA A 115 -12.79 8.93 7.50
C ALA A 115 -13.70 9.42 6.35
N GLY A 116 -14.37 8.52 5.63
CA GLY A 116 -15.27 8.85 4.53
C GLY A 116 -14.54 9.38 3.28
N LEU A 117 -13.26 9.05 3.10
CA LEU A 117 -12.43 9.56 2.01
C LEU A 117 -12.42 8.66 0.76
N LEU A 118 -13.04 7.48 0.83
CA LEU A 118 -13.14 6.53 -0.26
C LEU A 118 -14.52 6.56 -0.92
N ALA A 119 -14.57 6.31 -2.22
CA ALA A 119 -15.80 6.31 -3.00
C ALA A 119 -16.35 4.88 -3.13
N PRO A 120 -17.58 4.59 -2.64
CA PRO A 120 -18.25 3.33 -2.92
C PRO A 120 -18.46 3.13 -4.42
N ARG A 121 -18.21 1.90 -4.90
CA ARG A 121 -18.42 1.55 -6.30
C ARG A 121 -18.76 0.07 -6.48
N ARG A 122 -19.28 -0.30 -7.64
CA ARG A 122 -19.36 -1.72 -8.04
C ARG A 122 -17.97 -2.17 -8.49
N TRP A 123 -17.49 -3.29 -7.95
CA TRP A 123 -16.22 -3.91 -8.30
C TRP A 123 -16.40 -5.05 -9.30
N SER A 124 -15.46 -5.22 -10.20
CA SER A 124 -15.43 -6.31 -11.18
C SER A 124 -14.71 -7.53 -10.59
N ILE A 125 -15.28 -8.11 -9.55
CA ILE A 125 -14.76 -9.30 -8.83
C ILE A 125 -15.82 -10.39 -8.79
N PRO A 126 -15.45 -11.69 -8.63
CA PRO A 126 -16.39 -12.79 -8.46
C PRO A 126 -17.28 -12.67 -7.22
N ASP A 127 -18.49 -13.23 -7.27
CA ASP A 127 -19.45 -13.20 -6.14
C ASP A 127 -18.94 -13.94 -4.90
N ASN A 128 -18.02 -14.89 -5.06
CA ASN A 128 -17.41 -15.66 -3.97
C ASN A 128 -16.11 -15.03 -3.44
N TRP A 129 -15.87 -13.74 -3.73
CA TRP A 129 -14.71 -13.02 -3.17
C TRP A 129 -14.68 -13.10 -1.65
N PRO A 130 -13.51 -13.29 -1.02
CA PRO A 130 -13.40 -13.32 0.43
C PRO A 130 -13.95 -12.03 1.05
N LYS A 131 -14.97 -12.19 1.92
CA LYS A 131 -15.69 -11.04 2.50
C LYS A 131 -14.80 -10.17 3.37
N GLU A 132 -13.83 -10.78 4.03
CA GLU A 132 -12.82 -10.08 4.83
C GLU A 132 -11.89 -9.20 4.01
N PHE A 133 -11.84 -9.40 2.69
CA PHE A 133 -11.03 -8.63 1.75
C PHE A 133 -11.86 -7.69 0.87
N ALA A 134 -13.03 -7.29 1.32
CA ALA A 134 -13.83 -6.28 0.63
C ALA A 134 -14.64 -5.48 1.64
N ALA A 135 -14.69 -4.16 1.45
CA ALA A 135 -15.52 -3.29 2.28
C ALA A 135 -17.01 -3.60 2.09
N SER A 136 -17.75 -3.67 3.20
CA SER A 136 -19.22 -3.89 3.17
C SER A 136 -19.97 -2.76 2.44
N ASP A 137 -19.43 -1.51 2.51
CA ASP A 137 -19.91 -0.34 1.78
C ASP A 137 -19.36 -0.24 0.35
N ARG A 138 -18.55 -1.22 -0.09
CA ARG A 138 -17.93 -1.31 -1.41
C ARG A 138 -16.94 -0.18 -1.71
N SER A 139 -16.35 0.47 -0.70
CA SER A 139 -15.40 1.57 -0.90
C SER A 139 -13.99 1.11 -1.28
N TRP A 140 -13.63 -0.14 -0.97
CA TRP A 140 -12.35 -0.74 -1.34
C TRP A 140 -12.47 -2.26 -1.53
N VAL A 141 -11.47 -2.84 -2.19
CA VAL A 141 -11.28 -4.29 -2.37
C VAL A 141 -9.82 -4.64 -2.14
N GLY A 142 -9.62 -5.76 -1.43
CA GLY A 142 -8.31 -6.40 -1.31
C GLY A 142 -8.03 -7.31 -2.51
N PHE A 143 -6.77 -7.45 -2.88
CA PHE A 143 -6.29 -8.32 -3.94
C PHE A 143 -4.84 -8.73 -3.70
N ALA A 144 -4.38 -9.80 -4.31
CA ALA A 144 -2.99 -10.23 -4.29
C ALA A 144 -2.35 -10.15 -2.88
N ALA A 145 -2.65 -11.12 -2.02
CA ALA A 145 -2.24 -11.12 -0.62
C ALA A 145 -0.79 -11.59 -0.42
N ARG A 146 -0.21 -11.24 0.72
CA ARG A 146 1.01 -11.83 1.27
C ARG A 146 0.68 -12.50 2.58
N ALA A 147 1.42 -13.56 2.94
CA ALA A 147 1.29 -14.15 4.26
C ALA A 147 2.44 -13.70 5.17
N ARG A 148 2.13 -13.59 6.46
CA ARG A 148 3.16 -13.43 7.49
C ARG A 148 3.76 -14.78 7.79
N VAL A 149 5.08 -14.88 7.72
CA VAL A 149 5.83 -16.13 7.87
C VAL A 149 7.02 -15.95 8.80
N LEU A 150 7.51 -17.08 9.34
CA LEU A 150 8.80 -17.13 10.00
C LEU A 150 9.85 -17.56 8.96
N ILE A 151 10.92 -16.78 8.82
CA ILE A 151 12.10 -17.17 8.07
C ILE A 151 13.14 -17.72 9.04
N VAL A 152 13.72 -18.88 8.73
CA VAL A 152 14.63 -19.61 9.59
C VAL A 152 15.96 -19.86 8.87
N ASN A 153 17.09 -19.66 9.54
CA ASN A 153 18.40 -20.01 9.00
C ASN A 153 18.70 -21.51 9.22
N THR A 154 18.73 -22.28 8.14
CA THR A 154 18.89 -23.74 8.16
C THR A 154 20.29 -24.22 8.52
N LYS A 155 21.30 -23.33 8.57
CA LYS A 155 22.63 -23.63 9.12
C LYS A 155 22.70 -23.51 10.64
N LYS A 156 21.85 -22.66 11.22
CA LYS A 156 21.75 -22.50 12.68
C LYS A 156 20.77 -23.48 13.30
N LEU A 157 19.68 -23.76 12.61
CA LEU A 157 18.69 -24.78 12.99
C LEU A 157 18.67 -25.82 11.88
N ASN A 158 19.33 -26.94 12.10
CA ASN A 158 19.59 -27.93 11.05
C ASN A 158 18.54 -29.04 10.95
N ALA A 159 17.52 -29.00 11.80
CA ALA A 159 16.42 -29.96 11.79
C ALA A 159 15.06 -29.25 11.97
N PRO A 160 14.01 -29.67 11.25
CA PRO A 160 12.68 -29.02 11.27
C PRO A 160 12.02 -28.97 12.65
N ASP A 161 12.30 -29.92 13.52
CA ASP A 161 11.80 -29.96 14.91
C ASP A 161 12.40 -28.88 15.82
N GLN A 162 13.47 -28.20 15.37
CA GLN A 162 14.10 -27.08 16.05
C GLN A 162 13.48 -25.73 15.63
N TYR A 163 12.68 -25.72 14.56
CA TYR A 163 12.14 -24.48 14.00
C TYR A 163 11.08 -23.87 14.91
N PRO A 164 11.04 -22.53 15.07
CA PRO A 164 9.92 -21.88 15.69
C PRO A 164 8.65 -22.14 14.87
N ALA A 165 7.56 -22.43 15.57
CA ALA A 165 6.29 -22.76 14.92
C ALA A 165 5.20 -21.69 15.15
N ARG A 166 5.42 -20.75 16.09
CA ARG A 166 4.42 -19.80 16.52
C ARG A 166 4.99 -18.38 16.64
N VAL A 167 4.15 -17.39 16.35
CA VAL A 167 4.56 -15.97 16.47
C VAL A 167 4.86 -15.59 17.91
N GLU A 168 4.16 -16.17 18.88
CA GLU A 168 4.39 -15.90 20.30
C GLU A 168 5.82 -16.19 20.76
N GLU A 169 6.55 -17.11 20.06
CA GLU A 169 7.92 -17.48 20.38
C GLU A 169 8.94 -16.33 20.21
N LEU A 170 8.56 -15.22 19.57
CA LEU A 170 9.37 -13.99 19.61
C LEU A 170 9.62 -13.51 21.07
N ALA A 171 8.74 -13.86 22.00
CA ALA A 171 8.88 -13.53 23.43
C ALA A 171 9.58 -14.62 24.25
N ASP A 172 9.87 -15.80 23.67
CA ASP A 172 10.51 -16.91 24.39
C ASP A 172 11.98 -16.58 24.70
N PRO A 173 12.39 -16.58 25.98
CA PRO A 173 13.77 -16.30 26.40
C PRO A 173 14.84 -17.16 25.74
N LYS A 174 14.50 -18.37 25.26
CA LYS A 174 15.45 -19.22 24.53
C LYS A 174 15.97 -18.57 23.24
N TRP A 175 15.23 -17.59 22.67
CA TRP A 175 15.56 -16.88 21.45
C TRP A 175 16.14 -15.49 21.67
N LYS A 176 16.49 -15.13 22.93
CA LYS A 176 16.95 -13.79 23.26
C LYS A 176 18.13 -13.36 22.39
N GLY A 177 17.92 -12.25 21.64
CA GLY A 177 18.91 -11.70 20.71
C GLY A 177 19.16 -12.55 19.46
N ALA A 178 18.46 -13.67 19.29
CA ALA A 178 18.62 -14.59 18.17
C ALA A 178 17.44 -14.55 17.17
N CYS A 179 16.34 -13.89 17.53
CA CYS A 179 15.18 -13.70 16.66
C CYS A 179 14.92 -12.21 16.38
N GLY A 180 14.14 -11.93 15.33
CA GLY A 180 13.85 -10.54 14.97
C GLY A 180 12.51 -10.32 14.29
N TYR A 181 12.09 -9.06 14.28
CA TYR A 181 10.87 -8.60 13.60
C TYR A 181 11.05 -7.19 13.05
N ALA A 182 10.23 -6.81 12.08
CA ALA A 182 10.26 -5.47 11.51
C ALA A 182 9.54 -4.45 12.41
N ASN A 183 9.94 -3.18 12.32
CA ASN A 183 9.30 -2.08 13.04
C ASN A 183 7.77 -2.10 12.85
N PRO A 184 6.97 -2.17 13.95
CA PRO A 184 5.51 -2.33 13.89
C PRO A 184 4.74 -1.03 13.67
N VAL A 185 5.41 0.08 13.35
CA VAL A 185 4.74 1.38 13.14
C VAL A 185 4.06 1.45 11.76
N TYR A 186 4.51 0.66 10.78
CA TYR A 186 3.98 0.69 9.41
C TYR A 186 4.03 -0.67 8.71
N GLY A 187 3.36 -0.73 7.55
CA GLY A 187 3.36 -1.89 6.66
C GLY A 187 2.64 -3.12 7.24
N THR A 188 3.01 -4.28 6.72
CA THR A 188 2.39 -5.55 7.11
C THR A 188 2.68 -5.96 8.55
N THR A 189 3.79 -5.50 9.15
CA THR A 189 4.07 -5.75 10.57
C THR A 189 3.12 -4.96 11.46
N ALA A 190 2.81 -3.69 11.14
CA ALA A 190 1.79 -2.92 11.85
C ALA A 190 0.42 -3.61 11.78
N THR A 191 0.04 -4.07 10.59
CA THR A 191 -1.20 -4.83 10.40
C THR A 191 -1.21 -6.12 11.22
N HIS A 192 -0.13 -6.90 11.17
CA HIS A 192 -0.05 -8.15 11.94
C HIS A 192 -0.16 -7.91 13.44
N PHE A 193 0.57 -6.93 13.96
CA PHE A 193 0.53 -6.60 15.40
C PHE A 193 -0.83 -6.10 15.84
N ALA A 194 -1.53 -5.33 15.00
CA ALA A 194 -2.90 -4.93 15.27
C ALA A 194 -3.87 -6.13 15.30
N VAL A 195 -3.67 -7.12 14.43
CA VAL A 195 -4.40 -8.38 14.47
C VAL A 195 -4.14 -9.11 15.78
N LEU A 196 -2.88 -9.28 16.19
CA LEU A 196 -2.53 -9.92 17.45
C LEU A 196 -3.13 -9.20 18.66
N ALA A 197 -3.17 -7.87 18.65
CA ALA A 197 -3.73 -7.04 19.71
C ALA A 197 -5.26 -7.07 19.78
N SER A 198 -5.95 -7.44 18.70
CA SER A 198 -7.41 -7.40 18.60
C SER A 198 -8.09 -8.77 18.69
N HIS A 199 -7.33 -9.85 18.51
CA HIS A 199 -7.90 -11.21 18.44
C HIS A 199 -7.46 -12.04 19.66
N PRO A 200 -8.38 -12.33 20.60
CA PRO A 200 -8.10 -13.24 21.70
C PRO A 200 -7.60 -14.61 21.21
N GLY A 201 -6.56 -15.13 21.85
CA GLY A 201 -5.94 -16.40 21.46
C GLY A 201 -4.98 -16.35 20.28
N ALA A 202 -4.77 -15.19 19.62
CA ALA A 202 -3.77 -15.05 18.58
C ALA A 202 -2.33 -15.25 19.05
N LEU A 203 -2.09 -15.05 20.34
CA LEU A 203 -0.83 -15.27 21.05
C LEU A 203 -0.94 -16.42 22.08
N GLY A 204 -1.79 -17.43 21.83
CA GLY A 204 -2.07 -18.48 22.78
C GLY A 204 -2.67 -17.93 24.07
N ASP A 205 -2.06 -18.24 25.22
CA ASP A 205 -2.49 -17.75 26.51
C ASP A 205 -1.89 -16.37 26.91
N LEU A 206 -0.98 -15.83 26.08
CA LEU A 206 -0.33 -14.55 26.35
C LEU A 206 -1.27 -13.38 26.04
N GLN A 207 -1.27 -12.39 26.93
CA GLN A 207 -1.93 -11.11 26.64
C GLN A 207 -1.03 -10.23 25.77
N TRP A 208 -1.62 -9.43 24.90
CA TRP A 208 -0.90 -8.56 23.97
C TRP A 208 0.16 -7.68 24.67
N GLU A 209 -0.22 -6.98 25.73
CA GLU A 209 0.66 -6.04 26.45
C GLU A 209 1.87 -6.74 27.07
N GLN A 210 1.67 -7.95 27.58
CA GLN A 210 2.76 -8.78 28.16
C GLN A 210 3.70 -9.25 27.07
N TRP A 211 3.13 -9.75 25.95
CA TRP A 211 3.92 -10.19 24.82
C TRP A 211 4.71 -9.04 24.18
N GLN A 212 4.07 -7.87 23.94
CA GLN A 212 4.71 -6.68 23.39
C GLN A 212 5.90 -6.22 24.26
N THR A 213 5.73 -6.19 25.57
CA THR A 213 6.82 -5.86 26.51
C THR A 213 7.95 -6.89 26.43
N SER A 214 7.61 -8.16 26.35
CA SER A 214 8.60 -9.25 26.30
C SER A 214 9.42 -9.21 25.03
N ILE A 215 8.82 -9.01 23.85
CA ILE A 215 9.56 -8.96 22.58
C ILE A 215 10.53 -7.80 22.50
N GLN A 216 10.22 -6.64 23.13
CA GLN A 216 11.13 -5.48 23.15
C GLN A 216 12.47 -5.78 23.84
N SER A 217 12.47 -6.69 24.82
CA SER A 217 13.68 -7.10 25.52
C SER A 217 14.32 -8.38 24.99
N ASN A 218 13.59 -9.14 24.17
CA ASN A 218 13.98 -10.47 23.70
C ASN A 218 14.39 -10.49 22.23
N ALA A 219 13.60 -9.89 21.36
CA ALA A 219 13.80 -9.94 19.92
C ALA A 219 14.44 -8.65 19.38
N VAL A 220 15.16 -8.75 18.27
CA VAL A 220 15.78 -7.61 17.59
C VAL A 220 14.77 -6.94 16.67
N MET A 221 14.50 -5.66 16.88
CA MET A 221 13.68 -4.87 15.97
C MET A 221 14.54 -4.30 14.84
N LEU A 222 14.14 -4.56 13.58
CA LEU A 222 14.80 -4.08 12.38
C LEU A 222 13.90 -3.09 11.62
N ALA A 223 14.48 -2.36 10.68
CA ALA A 223 13.79 -1.28 9.96
C ALA A 223 12.60 -1.77 9.12
N GLY A 224 12.65 -3.00 8.56
CA GLY A 224 11.58 -3.54 7.73
C GLY A 224 11.72 -5.05 7.53
N ASN A 225 10.73 -5.66 6.86
CA ASN A 225 10.68 -7.10 6.63
C ASN A 225 11.87 -7.61 5.80
N LYS A 226 12.26 -6.86 4.76
CA LYS A 226 13.46 -7.16 3.96
C LYS A 226 14.73 -7.24 4.82
N GLN A 227 14.90 -6.33 5.79
CA GLN A 227 16.04 -6.34 6.69
C GLN A 227 16.01 -7.55 7.63
N VAL A 228 14.82 -8.00 8.05
CA VAL A 228 14.67 -9.25 8.81
C VAL A 228 15.13 -10.43 7.96
N ALA A 229 14.65 -10.55 6.73
CA ALA A 229 15.04 -11.64 5.84
C ALA A 229 16.55 -11.65 5.57
N LEU A 230 17.18 -10.48 5.35
CA LEU A 230 18.63 -10.34 5.16
C LEU A 230 19.43 -10.72 6.41
N ALA A 231 19.01 -10.30 7.60
CA ALA A 231 19.69 -10.63 8.86
C ALA A 231 19.64 -12.13 9.16
N VAL A 232 18.53 -12.79 8.82
CA VAL A 232 18.40 -14.24 8.95
C VAL A 232 19.22 -14.96 7.88
N SER A 233 19.15 -14.56 6.62
CA SER A 233 19.86 -15.20 5.51
C SER A 233 21.38 -15.10 5.68
N SER A 234 21.89 -13.99 6.18
CA SER A 234 23.31 -13.79 6.51
C SER A 234 23.77 -14.59 7.73
N GLY A 235 22.84 -15.05 8.58
CA GLY A 235 23.12 -15.71 9.85
C GLY A 235 23.38 -14.76 11.02
N GLU A 236 23.13 -13.47 10.89
CA GLU A 236 23.10 -12.53 12.01
C GLU A 236 22.02 -12.93 13.00
N LEU A 237 20.81 -13.20 12.52
CA LEU A 237 19.73 -13.80 13.31
C LEU A 237 19.56 -15.29 12.99
N THR A 238 18.95 -16.02 13.93
CA THR A 238 18.60 -17.43 13.77
C THR A 238 17.28 -17.57 13.01
N TRP A 239 16.32 -16.70 13.32
CA TRP A 239 15.02 -16.65 12.66
C TRP A 239 14.38 -15.27 12.81
N GLY A 240 13.28 -15.03 12.09
CA GLY A 240 12.56 -13.77 12.21
C GLY A 240 11.17 -13.83 11.59
N LEU A 241 10.34 -12.86 11.96
CA LEU A 241 9.00 -12.66 11.40
C LEU A 241 9.07 -11.70 10.22
N THR A 242 8.68 -12.18 9.03
CA THR A 242 8.72 -11.42 7.78
C THR A 242 7.51 -11.70 6.88
N ASP A 243 7.54 -11.23 5.64
CA ASP A 243 6.56 -11.54 4.60
C ASP A 243 7.05 -12.66 3.67
N THR A 244 6.12 -13.33 3.01
CA THR A 244 6.40 -14.43 2.08
C THR A 244 7.30 -14.02 0.92
N ASP A 245 7.13 -12.82 0.37
CA ASP A 245 7.96 -12.30 -0.72
C ASP A 245 9.42 -12.11 -0.30
N ASP A 246 9.68 -11.53 0.86
CA ASP A 246 11.03 -11.31 1.37
C ASP A 246 11.73 -12.65 1.68
N ALA A 247 11.01 -13.61 2.28
CA ALA A 247 11.57 -14.94 2.57
C ALA A 247 11.85 -15.73 1.29
N LEU A 248 10.94 -15.68 0.30
CA LEU A 248 11.11 -16.38 -0.98
C LEU A 248 12.29 -15.83 -1.76
N ILE A 249 12.46 -14.52 -1.82
CA ILE A 249 13.60 -13.88 -2.51
C ILE A 249 14.93 -14.40 -1.97
N GLU A 250 15.08 -14.52 -0.66
CA GLU A 250 16.32 -15.05 -0.07
C GLU A 250 16.49 -16.56 -0.37
N LYS A 251 15.41 -17.34 -0.33
CA LYS A 251 15.42 -18.76 -0.68
C LYS A 251 15.84 -18.97 -2.15
N GLU A 252 15.30 -18.17 -3.07
CA GLU A 252 15.63 -18.26 -4.51
C GLU A 252 17.05 -17.80 -4.84
N LYS A 253 17.66 -16.95 -4.02
CA LYS A 253 19.10 -16.63 -4.09
C LYS A 253 19.98 -17.78 -3.62
N GLY A 254 19.41 -18.90 -3.17
CA GLY A 254 20.15 -20.04 -2.63
C GLY A 254 20.70 -19.81 -1.22
N MET A 255 20.16 -18.82 -0.49
CA MET A 255 20.55 -18.63 0.90
C MET A 255 20.02 -19.76 1.78
N PRO A 256 20.73 -20.10 2.87
CA PRO A 256 20.37 -21.20 3.76
C PRO A 256 19.17 -20.85 4.64
N VAL A 257 18.03 -20.66 4.02
CA VAL A 257 16.79 -20.28 4.72
C VAL A 257 15.62 -21.18 4.36
N GLU A 258 14.70 -21.33 5.32
CA GLU A 258 13.41 -21.98 5.12
C GLU A 258 12.29 -21.03 5.59
N MET A 259 11.11 -21.19 4.99
CA MET A 259 9.93 -20.40 5.26
C MET A 259 8.88 -21.25 5.96
N ILE A 260 8.42 -20.80 7.13
CA ILE A 260 7.46 -21.50 7.96
C ILE A 260 6.20 -20.67 8.10
N PHE A 261 5.05 -21.24 7.79
CA PHE A 261 3.76 -20.65 8.13
C PHE A 261 3.49 -20.86 9.62
N PRO A 262 3.33 -19.80 10.42
CA PRO A 262 3.18 -19.96 11.86
C PRO A 262 1.79 -20.45 12.27
N ASP A 263 1.68 -20.89 13.51
CA ASP A 263 0.42 -21.16 14.22
C ASP A 263 -0.46 -22.24 13.57
N GLN A 264 0.17 -23.25 12.96
CA GLN A 264 -0.50 -24.32 12.23
C GLN A 264 -0.92 -25.51 13.09
N GLN A 265 -0.48 -25.61 14.34
CA GLN A 265 -0.85 -26.67 15.29
C GLN A 265 -2.37 -26.67 15.54
N GLU A 266 -2.92 -27.80 16.00
CA GLU A 266 -4.32 -27.89 16.39
C GLU A 266 -4.66 -26.79 17.42
N GLY A 267 -5.79 -26.09 17.19
CA GLY A 267 -6.18 -24.93 18.00
C GLY A 267 -5.37 -23.65 17.80
N GLY A 268 -4.30 -23.66 16.99
CA GLY A 268 -3.51 -22.46 16.70
C GLY A 268 -4.27 -21.42 15.90
N PHE A 269 -3.81 -20.19 15.89
CA PHE A 269 -4.47 -19.06 15.22
C PHE A 269 -4.50 -19.20 13.72
N GLY A 270 -3.44 -19.72 13.12
CA GLY A 270 -3.22 -19.80 11.66
C GLY A 270 -2.43 -18.62 11.10
N ALA A 271 -1.95 -18.77 9.87
CA ALA A 271 -1.16 -17.74 9.21
C ALA A 271 -2.01 -16.52 8.84
N VAL A 272 -1.50 -15.33 9.11
CA VAL A 272 -2.12 -14.05 8.77
C VAL A 272 -1.83 -13.72 7.32
N PHE A 273 -2.89 -13.54 6.49
CA PHE A 273 -2.79 -13.14 5.10
C PHE A 273 -3.24 -11.69 4.95
N ILE A 274 -2.39 -10.84 4.45
CA ILE A 274 -2.62 -9.40 4.32
C ILE A 274 -2.69 -9.05 2.83
N PRO A 275 -3.85 -8.60 2.32
CA PRO A 275 -3.99 -8.23 0.91
C PRO A 275 -3.37 -6.86 0.63
N ASN A 276 -2.97 -6.64 -0.63
CA ASN A 276 -2.99 -5.29 -1.16
C ASN A 276 -4.44 -4.82 -1.21
N THR A 277 -4.66 -3.53 -1.17
CA THR A 277 -5.99 -2.95 -1.34
C THR A 277 -6.00 -1.89 -2.43
N VAL A 278 -7.13 -1.76 -3.09
CA VAL A 278 -7.38 -0.69 -4.04
C VAL A 278 -8.66 0.05 -3.67
N ALA A 279 -8.60 1.36 -3.74
CA ALA A 279 -9.74 2.25 -3.50
C ALA A 279 -9.73 3.43 -4.49
N VAL A 280 -10.92 3.90 -4.85
CA VAL A 280 -11.10 5.17 -5.56
C VAL A 280 -11.31 6.27 -4.53
N ILE A 281 -10.61 7.37 -4.67
CA ILE A 281 -10.72 8.49 -3.73
C ILE A 281 -12.06 9.22 -3.94
N ARG A 282 -12.73 9.55 -2.84
CA ARG A 282 -13.97 10.34 -2.89
C ARG A 282 -13.69 11.70 -3.52
N ARG A 283 -14.52 12.12 -4.47
CA ARG A 283 -14.32 13.33 -5.28
C ARG A 283 -13.02 13.30 -6.10
N SER A 284 -12.58 12.10 -6.51
CA SER A 284 -11.50 11.93 -7.48
C SER A 284 -11.65 12.92 -8.63
N PRO A 285 -10.56 13.60 -9.08
CA PRO A 285 -10.61 14.51 -10.23
C PRO A 285 -11.09 13.82 -11.51
N HIS A 286 -10.80 12.51 -11.65
CA HIS A 286 -11.05 11.75 -12.89
C HIS A 286 -11.80 10.43 -12.60
N PRO A 287 -13.06 10.46 -12.09
CA PRO A 287 -13.72 9.28 -11.54
C PRO A 287 -13.92 8.12 -12.54
N VAL A 288 -14.09 8.43 -13.82
CA VAL A 288 -14.21 7.41 -14.87
C VAL A 288 -12.88 6.69 -15.10
N LEU A 289 -11.79 7.45 -15.20
CA LEU A 289 -10.44 6.89 -15.38
C LEU A 289 -9.98 6.12 -14.12
N ALA A 290 -10.27 6.66 -12.94
CA ALA A 290 -10.05 5.98 -11.67
C ALA A 290 -10.74 4.62 -11.62
N GLY A 291 -11.99 4.56 -12.10
CA GLY A 291 -12.76 3.32 -12.19
C GLY A 291 -12.09 2.28 -13.09
N ARG A 292 -11.65 2.67 -14.29
CA ARG A 292 -10.96 1.80 -15.25
C ARG A 292 -9.65 1.23 -14.67
N LEU A 293 -8.84 2.11 -14.07
CA LEU A 293 -7.59 1.71 -13.44
C LEU A 293 -7.83 0.77 -12.24
N ALA A 294 -8.80 1.08 -11.40
CA ALA A 294 -9.15 0.26 -10.25
C ALA A 294 -9.64 -1.15 -10.66
N ASP A 295 -10.48 -1.25 -11.71
CA ASP A 295 -10.92 -2.55 -12.24
C ASP A 295 -9.76 -3.36 -12.84
N TYR A 296 -8.82 -2.70 -13.49
CA TYR A 296 -7.62 -3.37 -13.99
C TYR A 296 -6.78 -3.94 -12.84
N LEU A 297 -6.58 -3.17 -11.76
CA LEU A 297 -5.78 -3.59 -10.61
C LEU A 297 -6.35 -4.82 -9.91
N VAL A 298 -7.67 -4.96 -9.82
CA VAL A 298 -8.32 -6.13 -9.21
C VAL A 298 -8.58 -7.27 -10.19
N SER A 299 -8.11 -7.16 -11.43
CA SER A 299 -8.33 -8.20 -12.43
C SER A 299 -7.48 -9.44 -12.18
N GLU A 300 -7.98 -10.60 -12.62
CA GLU A 300 -7.23 -11.87 -12.61
C GLU A 300 -5.86 -11.73 -13.28
N LYS A 301 -5.79 -10.98 -14.37
CA LYS A 301 -4.53 -10.71 -15.10
C LYS A 301 -3.50 -9.99 -14.25
N THR A 302 -3.91 -9.05 -13.42
CA THR A 302 -3.01 -8.34 -12.49
C THR A 302 -2.54 -9.26 -11.39
N GLU A 303 -3.44 -10.02 -10.77
CA GLU A 303 -3.06 -11.00 -9.74
C GLU A 303 -2.12 -12.07 -10.28
N SER A 304 -2.40 -12.64 -11.45
CA SER A 304 -1.49 -13.60 -12.10
C SER A 304 -0.08 -13.02 -12.29
N ARG A 305 0.02 -11.75 -12.70
CA ARG A 305 1.34 -11.10 -12.85
C ARG A 305 2.06 -10.91 -11.53
N LEU A 306 1.36 -10.49 -10.48
CA LEU A 306 1.94 -10.35 -9.14
C LEU A 306 2.36 -11.70 -8.57
N THR A 307 1.55 -12.73 -8.76
CA THR A 307 1.83 -14.12 -8.34
C THR A 307 3.10 -14.66 -9.03
N MET A 308 3.24 -14.41 -10.33
CA MET A 308 4.39 -14.89 -11.13
C MET A 308 5.64 -14.01 -10.99
N SER A 309 5.53 -12.81 -10.44
CA SER A 309 6.67 -11.93 -10.19
C SER A 309 7.50 -12.38 -8.99
N SER A 310 8.63 -11.72 -8.73
CA SER A 310 9.44 -11.98 -7.53
C SER A 310 8.71 -11.68 -6.22
N SER A 311 7.61 -10.89 -6.26
CA SER A 311 6.76 -10.67 -5.08
C SER A 311 5.93 -11.90 -4.69
N ALA A 312 5.69 -12.83 -5.61
CA ALA A 312 4.97 -14.10 -5.38
C ALA A 312 3.70 -13.96 -4.53
N HIS A 313 2.92 -12.91 -4.77
CA HIS A 313 1.68 -12.69 -4.03
C HIS A 313 0.69 -13.85 -4.24
N PHE A 314 -0.07 -14.15 -3.20
CA PHE A 314 -1.17 -15.11 -3.28
C PHE A 314 -2.37 -14.49 -3.99
N PRO A 315 -2.84 -15.07 -5.09
CA PRO A 315 -4.00 -14.56 -5.79
C PRO A 315 -5.29 -14.88 -5.01
N LEU A 316 -6.25 -13.98 -5.11
CA LEU A 316 -7.61 -14.20 -4.59
C LEU A 316 -8.54 -14.69 -5.71
N TRP A 317 -8.20 -14.47 -6.97
CA TRP A 317 -8.89 -15.03 -8.12
C TRP A 317 -8.71 -16.55 -8.18
N PRO A 318 -9.80 -17.33 -8.23
CA PRO A 318 -9.69 -18.79 -8.26
C PRO A 318 -8.82 -19.33 -9.39
N GLY A 319 -8.97 -18.76 -10.60
CA GLY A 319 -8.19 -19.18 -11.77
C GLY A 319 -6.70 -18.85 -11.72
N ALA A 320 -6.28 -17.91 -10.87
CA ALA A 320 -4.87 -17.58 -10.68
C ALA A 320 -4.20 -18.40 -9.55
N ALA A 321 -4.98 -19.10 -8.73
CA ALA A 321 -4.46 -19.85 -7.58
C ALA A 321 -3.48 -20.97 -7.97
N GLU A 322 -3.68 -21.60 -9.12
CA GLU A 322 -2.81 -22.66 -9.64
C GLU A 322 -1.41 -22.14 -10.05
N GLN A 323 -1.25 -20.83 -10.20
CA GLN A 323 0.00 -20.19 -10.57
C GLN A 323 0.85 -19.78 -9.35
N SER A 324 0.38 -20.09 -8.13
CA SER A 324 1.10 -19.71 -6.91
C SER A 324 2.48 -20.35 -6.88
N ARG A 325 3.52 -19.53 -6.65
CA ARG A 325 4.90 -19.98 -6.51
C ARG A 325 5.21 -20.50 -5.10
N ILE A 326 4.28 -20.31 -4.18
CA ILE A 326 4.42 -20.76 -2.79
C ILE A 326 3.32 -21.79 -2.53
N GLU A 327 3.73 -22.95 -2.08
CA GLU A 327 2.82 -24.04 -1.71
C GLU A 327 2.01 -23.63 -0.46
N THR A 328 0.69 -23.68 -0.56
CA THR A 328 -0.22 -23.38 0.55
C THR A 328 -1.22 -24.50 0.83
N LEU A 329 -1.05 -25.64 0.18
CA LEU A 329 -1.91 -26.79 0.43
C LEU A 329 -1.80 -27.21 1.90
N GLY A 330 -2.93 -27.25 2.59
CA GLY A 330 -2.98 -27.58 4.02
C GLY A 330 -2.64 -26.42 4.96
N ILE A 331 -2.27 -25.25 4.46
CA ILE A 331 -2.03 -24.08 5.31
C ILE A 331 -3.36 -23.50 5.79
N ARG A 332 -3.52 -23.48 7.11
CA ARG A 332 -4.66 -22.83 7.74
C ARG A 332 -4.45 -21.32 7.79
N ARG A 333 -5.40 -20.59 7.21
CA ARG A 333 -5.46 -19.12 7.28
C ARG A 333 -6.16 -18.69 8.56
N ALA A 334 -5.64 -17.68 9.23
CA ALA A 334 -6.30 -17.01 10.34
C ALA A 334 -7.63 -16.39 9.88
N LYS A 335 -8.66 -16.51 10.71
CA LYS A 335 -9.93 -15.79 10.51
C LYS A 335 -9.81 -14.44 11.20
N ILE A 336 -9.76 -13.37 10.43
CA ILE A 336 -9.43 -12.03 10.93
C ILE A 336 -10.59 -11.06 10.71
N ASP A 337 -10.93 -10.34 11.77
CA ASP A 337 -11.73 -9.12 11.69
C ASP A 337 -10.77 -7.93 11.54
N TYR A 338 -10.56 -7.48 10.30
CA TYR A 338 -9.69 -6.35 10.00
C TYR A 338 -10.24 -5.00 10.47
N GLU A 339 -11.56 -4.87 10.66
CA GLU A 339 -12.16 -3.68 11.26
C GLU A 339 -11.75 -3.55 12.73
N ALA A 340 -11.84 -4.66 13.49
CA ALA A 340 -11.35 -4.72 14.87
C ALA A 340 -9.84 -4.48 14.96
N ALA A 341 -9.06 -5.02 14.02
CA ALA A 341 -7.63 -4.78 13.94
C ALA A 341 -7.31 -3.30 13.65
N ALA A 342 -8.06 -2.65 12.75
CA ALA A 342 -7.89 -1.24 12.47
C ALA A 342 -8.14 -0.37 13.70
N ASP A 343 -9.14 -0.70 14.52
CA ASP A 343 -9.42 0.00 15.78
C ASP A 343 -8.31 -0.23 16.83
N ALA A 344 -7.72 -1.43 16.84
CA ALA A 344 -6.61 -1.76 17.75
C ALA A 344 -5.26 -1.11 17.32
N SER A 345 -5.11 -0.70 16.06
CA SER A 345 -3.84 -0.19 15.52
C SER A 345 -3.29 1.03 16.28
N VAL A 346 -4.15 1.84 16.87
CA VAL A 346 -3.76 3.00 17.70
C VAL A 346 -2.99 2.56 18.94
N ARG A 347 -3.33 1.40 19.54
CA ARG A 347 -2.64 0.84 20.71
C ARG A 347 -1.27 0.24 20.38
N VAL A 348 -1.12 -0.23 19.14
CA VAL A 348 0.15 -0.83 18.66
C VAL A 348 1.20 0.25 18.38
N ALA A 349 0.77 1.44 17.98
CA ALA A 349 1.65 2.57 17.65
C ALA A 349 2.16 3.34 18.88
N GLN A 350 1.68 3.02 20.09
CA GLN A 350 2.13 3.58 21.37
C GLN A 350 3.22 2.71 22.01
#